data_f60ede55755cf6cac45ae022098cf0be
#
_entry.id   f60ede55755cf6cac45ae022098cf0be
#
_cell.length_a   1.000
_cell.length_b   1.000
_cell.length_c   1.000
_cell.angle_alpha   90.00
_cell.angle_beta   90.00
_cell.angle_gamma   90.00
#
_symmetry.space_group_name_H-M   'P 1'
#
loop_
_entity.id
_entity.type
_entity.pdbx_description
1 polymer ?
#
loop_
_entity_poly.entity_id
_entity_poly.type
_entity_poly.pdbx_seq_one_letter_code
_entity_poly.pdbx_strand_id
1 'polypeptide(L)'
;MKIFKLTQHIIGSISRTLLAITFLFSGFVKCVDPLGTVYKVEDYLTAMNEHFGSFFGQLLPAAGIIAVLLILTEWILGWLMFFNVRTNWTRWITLVFMLIMTPLTLWIALTGAVHDCGCFGDALVLTNWQTFYKT
;
A
#
# COMPACT_ATOMS: atom_id res chain seq x y z
N MET A 1 -23.60 -21.70 17.39
CA MET A 1 -23.78 -20.75 16.25
C MET A 1 -23.62 -19.28 16.65
N LYS A 2 -24.12 -18.81 17.82
CA LYS A 2 -23.94 -17.42 18.29
C LYS A 2 -22.49 -17.09 18.63
N ILE A 3 -21.74 -17.99 19.28
CA ILE A 3 -20.34 -17.80 19.66
C ILE A 3 -19.46 -17.62 18.40
N PHE A 4 -19.66 -18.45 17.37
CA PHE A 4 -18.92 -18.36 16.12
C PHE A 4 -19.09 -17.01 15.40
N LYS A 5 -20.33 -16.50 15.36
CA LYS A 5 -20.61 -15.16 14.78
C LYS A 5 -19.97 -14.04 15.61
N LEU A 6 -19.96 -14.16 16.93
CA LEU A 6 -19.33 -13.19 17.82
C LEU A 6 -17.80 -13.17 17.61
N THR A 7 -17.17 -14.34 17.53
CA THR A 7 -15.74 -14.46 17.29
C THR A 7 -15.34 -13.85 15.93
N GLN A 8 -16.10 -14.14 14.87
CA GLN A 8 -15.88 -13.53 13.55
C GLN A 8 -16.01 -12.01 13.57
N HIS A 9 -16.96 -11.48 14.33
CA HIS A 9 -17.16 -10.04 14.44
C HIS A 9 -16.02 -9.36 15.19
N ILE A 10 -15.50 -9.98 16.24
CA ILE A 10 -14.37 -9.48 17.03
C ILE A 10 -13.11 -9.51 16.19
N ILE A 11 -12.78 -10.64 15.55
CA ILE A 11 -11.61 -10.77 14.68
C ILE A 11 -11.66 -9.75 13.53
N GLY A 12 -12.81 -9.60 12.89
CA GLY A 12 -12.99 -8.63 11.80
C GLY A 12 -12.83 -7.18 12.28
N SER A 13 -13.26 -6.86 13.49
CA SER A 13 -13.09 -5.51 14.06
C SER A 13 -11.63 -5.22 14.39
N ILE A 14 -10.92 -6.17 14.98
CA ILE A 14 -9.49 -6.05 15.32
C ILE A 14 -8.66 -5.90 14.03
N SER A 15 -8.86 -6.78 13.05
CA SER A 15 -8.14 -6.73 11.77
C SER A 15 -8.36 -5.40 11.05
N ARG A 16 -9.60 -4.90 11.03
CA ARG A 16 -9.91 -3.61 10.43
C ARG A 16 -9.19 -2.46 11.14
N THR A 17 -9.17 -2.45 12.47
CA THR A 17 -8.51 -1.39 13.24
C THR A 17 -7.00 -1.42 13.01
N LEU A 18 -6.38 -2.59 12.97
CA LEU A 18 -4.97 -2.74 12.64
C LEU A 18 -4.65 -2.23 11.24
N LEU A 19 -5.47 -2.58 10.24
CA LEU A 19 -5.34 -2.07 8.88
C LEU A 19 -5.50 -0.56 8.83
N ALA A 20 -6.51 0.00 9.51
CA ALA A 20 -6.72 1.44 9.56
C ALA A 20 -5.49 2.19 10.11
N ILE A 21 -4.93 1.72 11.21
CA ILE A 21 -3.72 2.31 11.80
C ILE A 21 -2.54 2.20 10.84
N THR A 22 -2.37 1.05 10.18
CA THR A 22 -1.30 0.83 9.21
C THR A 22 -1.42 1.80 8.02
N PHE A 23 -2.62 1.95 7.46
CA PHE A 23 -2.87 2.88 6.35
C PHE A 23 -2.67 4.34 6.75
N LEU A 24 -3.17 4.75 7.93
CA LEU A 24 -2.98 6.10 8.43
C LEU A 24 -1.50 6.41 8.66
N PHE A 25 -0.77 5.49 9.28
CA PHE A 25 0.66 5.67 9.51
C PHE A 25 1.44 5.75 8.19
N SER A 26 1.17 4.82 7.25
CA SER A 26 1.80 4.80 5.93
C SER A 26 1.49 6.08 5.13
N GLY A 27 0.24 6.48 5.09
CA GLY A 27 -0.18 7.72 4.43
C GLY A 27 0.43 8.97 5.07
N PHE A 28 0.50 9.01 6.41
CA PHE A 28 1.13 10.12 7.14
C PHE A 28 2.61 10.28 6.79
N VAL A 29 3.38 9.18 6.85
CA VAL A 29 4.82 9.21 6.53
C VAL A 29 5.07 9.67 5.10
N LYS A 30 4.26 9.20 4.14
CA LYS A 30 4.34 9.63 2.75
C LYS A 30 3.93 11.10 2.56
N CYS A 31 3.01 11.61 3.37
CA CYS A 31 2.66 13.03 3.36
C CYS A 31 3.80 13.91 3.88
N VAL A 32 4.58 13.41 4.82
CA VAL A 32 5.76 14.14 5.36
C VAL A 32 6.89 14.20 4.34
N ASP A 33 7.09 13.11 3.58
CA ASP A 33 8.08 13.05 2.48
C ASP A 33 7.42 12.59 1.17
N PRO A 34 6.71 13.50 0.49
CA PRO A 34 6.08 13.19 -0.79
C PRO A 34 7.10 12.97 -1.91
N LEU A 35 8.26 13.65 -1.87
CA LEU A 35 9.30 13.48 -2.89
C LEU A 35 9.95 12.10 -2.82
N GLY A 36 10.23 11.60 -1.63
CA GLY A 36 10.71 10.23 -1.44
C GLY A 36 9.73 9.21 -2.02
N THR A 37 8.42 9.45 -1.86
CA THR A 37 7.40 8.59 -2.48
C THR A 37 7.43 8.65 -4.01
N VAL A 38 7.63 9.84 -4.61
CA VAL A 38 7.77 9.99 -6.07
C VAL A 38 8.96 9.21 -6.58
N TYR A 39 10.14 9.34 -5.97
CA TYR A 39 11.32 8.59 -6.36
C TYR A 39 11.12 7.07 -6.27
N LYS A 40 10.43 6.59 -5.25
CA LYS A 40 10.09 5.16 -5.14
C LYS A 40 9.17 4.69 -6.26
N VAL A 41 8.17 5.50 -6.64
CA VAL A 41 7.31 5.18 -7.79
C VAL A 41 8.11 5.16 -9.09
N GLU A 42 9.05 6.09 -9.28
CA GLU A 42 9.96 6.10 -10.43
C GLU A 42 10.82 4.84 -10.47
N ASP A 43 11.40 4.43 -9.35
CA ASP A 43 12.20 3.22 -9.23
C ASP A 43 11.37 1.97 -9.61
N TYR A 44 10.11 1.89 -9.14
CA TYR A 44 9.20 0.79 -9.49
C TYR A 44 8.87 0.77 -10.97
N LEU A 45 8.54 1.92 -11.55
CA LEU A 45 8.23 2.04 -12.98
C LEU A 45 9.45 1.68 -13.84
N THR A 46 10.64 2.10 -13.43
CA THR A 46 11.90 1.79 -14.12
C THR A 46 12.17 0.29 -14.06
N ALA A 47 12.10 -0.32 -12.88
CA ALA A 47 12.29 -1.75 -12.71
C ALA A 47 11.24 -2.57 -13.51
N MET A 48 9.98 -2.14 -13.51
CA MET A 48 8.93 -2.79 -14.31
C MET A 48 9.17 -2.60 -15.81
N ASN A 49 9.70 -1.45 -16.23
CA ASN A 49 10.05 -1.20 -17.64
C ASN A 49 11.15 -2.15 -18.12
N GLU A 50 12.15 -2.42 -17.30
CA GLU A 50 13.24 -3.35 -17.61
C GLU A 50 12.76 -4.81 -17.73
N HIS A 51 11.79 -5.22 -16.90
CA HIS A 51 11.33 -6.59 -16.83
C HIS A 51 10.10 -6.90 -17.72
N PHE A 52 9.19 -5.95 -17.90
CA PHE A 52 7.91 -6.17 -18.57
C PHE A 52 7.74 -5.37 -19.86
N GLY A 53 8.65 -4.45 -20.19
CA GLY A 53 8.67 -3.73 -21.45
C GLY A 53 8.39 -2.23 -21.37
N SER A 54 8.58 -1.54 -22.49
CA SER A 54 8.62 -0.08 -22.62
C SER A 54 7.34 0.68 -22.24
N PHE A 55 6.23 0.00 -22.01
CA PHE A 55 4.97 0.63 -21.60
C PHE A 55 5.10 1.37 -20.27
N PHE A 56 5.79 0.78 -19.30
CA PHE A 56 5.99 1.40 -17.98
C PHE A 56 6.90 2.62 -18.01
N GLY A 57 7.83 2.68 -18.96
CA GLY A 57 8.68 3.86 -19.20
C GLY A 57 7.87 5.09 -19.61
N GLN A 58 6.75 4.91 -20.30
CA GLN A 58 5.85 6.01 -20.68
C GLN A 58 5.09 6.60 -19.48
N LEU A 59 5.00 5.86 -18.37
CA LEU A 59 4.37 6.31 -17.13
C LEU A 59 5.33 7.09 -16.20
N LEU A 60 6.64 7.09 -16.47
CA LEU A 60 7.63 7.83 -15.68
C LEU A 60 7.27 9.31 -15.49
N PRO A 61 6.86 10.07 -16.51
CA PRO A 61 6.47 11.46 -16.31
C PRO A 61 5.21 11.63 -15.45
N ALA A 62 4.43 10.57 -15.26
CA ALA A 62 3.25 10.55 -14.40
C ALA A 62 3.55 10.05 -12.97
N ALA A 63 4.79 9.69 -12.64
CA ALA A 63 5.17 9.14 -11.34
C ALA A 63 4.74 10.03 -10.17
N GLY A 64 4.86 11.35 -10.31
CA GLY A 64 4.40 12.31 -9.30
C GLY A 64 2.90 12.25 -9.06
N ILE A 65 2.10 12.14 -10.12
CA ILE A 65 0.64 12.01 -10.02
C ILE A 65 0.27 10.68 -9.37
N ILE A 66 0.93 9.60 -9.77
CA ILE A 66 0.72 8.26 -9.19
C ILE A 66 1.05 8.27 -7.70
N ALA A 67 2.16 8.89 -7.31
CA ALA A 67 2.56 9.01 -5.90
C ALA A 67 1.51 9.77 -5.08
N VAL A 68 1.03 10.90 -5.56
CA VAL A 68 -0.02 11.69 -4.88
C VAL A 68 -1.31 10.88 -4.76
N LEU A 69 -1.73 10.19 -5.80
CA LEU A 69 -2.92 9.33 -5.76
C LEU A 69 -2.76 8.17 -4.75
N LEU A 70 -1.59 7.57 -4.65
CA LEU A 70 -1.29 6.55 -3.64
C LEU A 70 -1.42 7.10 -2.23
N ILE A 71 -0.79 8.25 -1.95
CA ILE A 71 -0.85 8.92 -0.65
C ILE A 71 -2.29 9.22 -0.26
N LEU A 72 -3.05 9.84 -1.17
CA LEU A 72 -4.45 10.19 -0.92
C LEU A 72 -5.32 8.95 -0.70
N THR A 73 -5.12 7.90 -1.48
CA THR A 73 -5.87 6.65 -1.35
C THR A 73 -5.61 6.01 0.02
N GLU A 74 -4.36 5.88 0.42
CA GLU A 74 -4.01 5.33 1.74
C GLU A 74 -4.58 6.17 2.88
N TRP A 75 -4.46 7.49 2.79
CA TRP A 75 -4.97 8.40 3.81
C TRP A 75 -6.48 8.33 3.95
N ILE A 76 -7.21 8.39 2.83
CA ILE A 76 -8.67 8.31 2.82
C ILE A 76 -9.15 6.94 3.31
N LEU A 77 -8.57 5.84 2.82
CA LEU A 77 -8.94 4.50 3.24
C LEU A 77 -8.66 4.29 4.74
N GLY A 78 -7.53 4.79 5.24
CA GLY A 78 -7.21 4.75 6.66
C GLY A 78 -8.30 5.39 7.53
N TRP A 79 -8.74 6.59 7.18
CA TRP A 79 -9.81 7.29 7.89
C TRP A 79 -11.17 6.61 7.77
N LEU A 80 -11.56 6.16 6.57
CA LEU A 80 -12.81 5.44 6.36
C LEU A 80 -12.88 4.16 7.18
N MET A 81 -11.77 3.43 7.27
CA MET A 81 -11.70 2.21 8.09
C MET A 81 -11.68 2.51 9.57
N PHE A 82 -10.99 3.57 10.00
CA PHE A 82 -10.92 3.99 11.40
C PHE A 82 -12.30 4.38 11.95
N PHE A 83 -13.03 5.21 11.22
CA PHE A 83 -14.39 5.62 11.59
C PHE A 83 -15.47 4.56 11.33
N ASN A 84 -15.06 3.36 10.89
CA ASN A 84 -16.00 2.27 10.62
C ASN A 84 -17.06 2.61 9.58
N VAL A 85 -16.71 3.39 8.57
CA VAL A 85 -17.61 3.67 7.46
C VAL A 85 -17.74 2.41 6.62
N ARG A 86 -18.80 1.63 6.91
CA ARG A 86 -19.07 0.32 6.31
C ARG A 86 -19.78 0.47 4.95
N THR A 87 -19.20 1.18 4.02
CA THR A 87 -19.71 1.18 2.66
C THR A 87 -19.14 -0.01 1.89
N ASN A 88 -19.95 -0.58 0.98
CA ASN A 88 -19.45 -1.63 0.09
C ASN A 88 -18.27 -1.12 -0.74
N TRP A 89 -18.27 0.15 -1.09
CA TRP A 89 -17.19 0.82 -1.81
C TRP A 89 -15.86 0.77 -1.05
N THR A 90 -15.84 1.08 0.25
CA THR A 90 -14.63 1.03 1.07
C THR A 90 -14.01 -0.36 1.05
N ARG A 91 -14.82 -1.42 1.18
CA ARG A 91 -14.34 -2.80 1.14
C ARG A 91 -13.74 -3.15 -0.22
N TRP A 92 -14.43 -2.82 -1.31
CA TRP A 92 -13.96 -3.13 -2.66
C TRP A 92 -12.70 -2.36 -3.01
N ILE A 93 -12.60 -1.06 -2.69
CA ILE A 93 -11.41 -0.25 -2.95
C ILE A 93 -10.22 -0.78 -2.15
N THR A 94 -10.41 -1.11 -0.86
CA THR A 94 -9.35 -1.69 -0.03
C THR A 94 -8.88 -3.04 -0.57
N LEU A 95 -9.83 -3.89 -1.00
CA LEU A 95 -9.51 -5.21 -1.57
C LEU A 95 -8.72 -5.06 -2.88
N VAL A 96 -9.16 -4.19 -3.79
CA VAL A 96 -8.45 -3.93 -5.05
C VAL A 96 -7.06 -3.35 -4.77
N PHE A 97 -6.94 -2.40 -3.84
CA PHE A 97 -5.66 -1.83 -3.45
C PHE A 97 -4.70 -2.91 -2.94
N MET A 98 -5.16 -3.78 -2.04
CA MET A 98 -4.37 -4.90 -1.51
C MET A 98 -4.01 -5.92 -2.59
N LEU A 99 -4.94 -6.22 -3.52
CA LEU A 99 -4.67 -7.15 -4.63
C LEU A 99 -3.61 -6.62 -5.60
N ILE A 100 -3.45 -5.32 -5.73
CA ILE A 100 -2.40 -4.71 -6.53
C ILE A 100 -1.08 -4.67 -5.75
N MET A 101 -1.12 -4.22 -4.50
CA MET A 101 0.09 -4.02 -3.69
C MET A 101 0.77 -5.33 -3.28
N THR A 102 -0.01 -6.37 -2.93
CA THR A 102 0.56 -7.65 -2.48
C THR A 102 1.43 -8.33 -3.55
N PRO A 103 0.96 -8.54 -4.80
CA PRO A 103 1.81 -9.12 -5.84
C PRO A 103 2.98 -8.21 -6.23
N LEU A 104 2.80 -6.88 -6.18
CA LEU A 104 3.88 -5.94 -6.45
C LEU A 104 5.00 -6.06 -5.41
N THR A 105 4.66 -6.07 -4.12
CA THR A 105 5.64 -6.23 -3.04
C THR A 105 6.31 -7.61 -3.05
N LEU A 106 5.57 -8.66 -3.40
CA LEU A 106 6.11 -10.00 -3.58
C LEU A 106 7.13 -10.03 -4.74
N TRP A 107 6.77 -9.45 -5.88
CA TRP A 107 7.67 -9.39 -7.04
C TRP A 107 8.98 -8.65 -6.71
N ILE A 108 8.89 -7.51 -6.03
CA ILE A 108 10.06 -6.75 -5.57
C ILE A 108 10.91 -7.56 -4.60
N ALA A 109 10.27 -8.29 -3.66
CA ALA A 109 10.97 -9.14 -2.70
C ALA A 109 11.70 -10.31 -3.36
N LEU A 110 11.12 -10.89 -4.41
CA LEU A 110 11.72 -12.01 -5.16
C LEU A 110 12.84 -11.57 -6.10
N THR A 111 12.67 -10.42 -6.75
CA THR A 111 13.62 -9.93 -7.76
C THR A 111 14.73 -9.07 -7.16
N GLY A 112 14.52 -8.46 -5.99
CA GLY A 112 15.43 -7.47 -5.42
C GLY A 112 15.63 -6.24 -6.31
N ALA A 113 14.67 -5.96 -7.20
CA ALA A 113 14.75 -4.90 -8.20
C ALA A 113 14.85 -3.50 -7.60
N VAL A 114 14.32 -3.33 -6.37
CA VAL A 114 14.42 -2.10 -5.59
C VAL A 114 14.88 -2.45 -4.18
N HIS A 115 15.79 -1.67 -3.60
CA HIS A 115 16.42 -2.00 -2.31
C HIS A 115 15.45 -1.99 -1.14
N ASP A 116 14.40 -1.15 -1.19
CA ASP A 116 13.37 -1.06 -0.17
C ASP A 116 12.03 -0.69 -0.79
N CYS A 117 10.94 -1.22 -0.24
CA CYS A 117 9.61 -1.01 -0.79
C CYS A 117 9.08 0.42 -0.59
N GLY A 118 9.66 1.22 0.32
CA GLY A 118 9.20 2.57 0.61
C GLY A 118 7.75 2.69 1.10
N CYS A 119 7.12 1.57 1.53
CA CYS A 119 5.72 1.58 2.00
C CYS A 119 5.49 2.48 3.22
N PHE A 120 6.55 2.77 3.97
CA PHE A 120 6.56 3.71 5.10
C PHE A 120 7.54 4.87 4.87
N GLY A 121 7.85 5.21 3.61
CA GLY A 121 8.86 6.20 3.30
C GLY A 121 10.21 5.85 3.94
N ASP A 122 11.00 6.86 4.26
CA ASP A 122 12.30 6.69 4.94
C ASP A 122 12.20 6.59 6.46
N ALA A 123 11.00 6.68 7.04
CA ALA A 123 10.80 6.58 8.49
C ALA A 123 11.07 5.18 9.04
N LEU A 124 10.84 4.13 8.21
CA LEU A 124 11.16 2.75 8.51
C LEU A 124 11.71 2.10 7.25
N VAL A 125 13.01 2.00 7.15
CA VAL A 125 13.67 1.25 6.08
C VAL A 125 13.46 -0.24 6.34
N LEU A 126 12.41 -0.79 5.74
CA LEU A 126 12.10 -2.21 5.79
C LEU A 126 12.72 -2.90 4.59
N THR A 127 13.35 -4.05 4.81
CA THR A 127 13.77 -4.90 3.70
C THR A 127 12.55 -5.37 2.90
N ASN A 128 12.74 -5.71 1.63
CA ASN A 128 11.67 -6.15 0.74
C ASN A 128 10.87 -7.32 1.33
N TRP A 129 11.53 -8.26 2.01
CA TRP A 129 10.89 -9.38 2.67
C TRP A 129 10.06 -8.97 3.89
N GLN A 130 10.56 -8.05 4.70
CA GLN A 130 9.82 -7.52 5.85
C GLN A 130 8.54 -6.80 5.40
N THR A 131 8.60 -6.10 4.29
CA THR A 131 7.44 -5.44 3.70
C THR A 131 6.42 -6.44 3.19
N PHE A 132 6.85 -7.50 2.51
CA PHE A 132 5.96 -8.55 2.03
C PHE A 132 5.25 -9.27 3.18
N TYR A 133 5.94 -9.64 4.24
CA TYR A 133 5.33 -10.30 5.42
C TYR A 133 4.34 -9.42 6.16
N LYS A 134 4.40 -8.12 5.95
CA LYS A 134 3.50 -7.15 6.57
C LYS A 134 2.23 -6.92 5.75
N THR A 135 2.30 -7.11 4.43
CA THR A 135 1.15 -6.98 3.53
C THR A 135 0.28 -8.20 3.61
#